data_e7c047023877d02b0b4d66a1e6feb55d
#
_entry.id   e7c047023877d02b0b4d66a1e6feb55d
#
_cell.length_a   1.000
_cell.length_b   1.000
_cell.length_c   1.000
_cell.angle_alpha   90.00
_cell.angle_beta   90.00
_cell.angle_gamma   90.00
#
_symmetry.space_group_name_H-M   'P 1'
#
loop_
_entity.id
_entity.type
_entity.pdbx_description
1 polymer ?
#
loop_
_entity_poly.entity_id
_entity_poly.type
_entity_poly.pdbx_seq_one_letter_code
_entity_poly.pdbx_strand_id
1 'polypeptide(L)'
;KRWFTPAFKAANPRVTTTIMEGLAAADDHSYAQLCRCLAHHDLRADLRDIRCPLLLIAGERDSSTPIANQELVAASVPGAQLSVIPEAAHQVTVAAPDTTANLLRAFMDRVTRQTRTELPDD
;
A
#
# COMPACT_ATOMS: atom_id res chain seq x y z
N LYS A 1 11.48 8.17 10.22
CA LYS A 1 10.48 9.14 10.72
C LYS A 1 9.14 9.11 9.98
N ARG A 2 9.09 8.57 8.75
CA ARG A 2 7.92 8.66 7.84
C ARG A 2 6.94 7.49 7.91
N TRP A 3 7.32 6.35 8.51
CA TRP A 3 6.52 5.13 8.47
C TRP A 3 5.32 5.13 9.41
N PHE A 4 5.41 5.84 10.53
CA PHE A 4 4.37 5.93 11.55
C PHE A 4 4.16 7.39 11.98
N THR A 5 2.93 7.73 12.32
CA THR A 5 2.63 9.04 12.95
C THR A 5 3.22 9.14 14.35
N PRO A 6 3.47 10.36 14.86
CA PRO A 6 3.90 10.54 16.25
C PRO A 6 2.92 9.92 17.27
N ALA A 7 1.62 10.07 17.02
CA ALA A 7 0.58 9.51 17.88
C ALA A 7 0.64 7.98 17.93
N PHE A 8 0.78 7.31 16.77
CA PHE A 8 0.91 5.85 16.73
C PHE A 8 2.16 5.37 17.48
N LYS A 9 3.30 6.04 17.31
CA LYS A 9 4.55 5.69 18.02
C LYS A 9 4.42 5.80 19.52
N ALA A 10 3.76 6.85 20.00
CA ALA A 10 3.54 7.06 21.43
C ALA A 10 2.63 5.97 22.03
N ALA A 11 1.58 5.58 21.28
CA ALA A 11 0.64 4.54 21.72
C ALA A 11 1.21 3.11 21.58
N ASN A 12 2.14 2.89 20.64
CA ASN A 12 2.64 1.55 20.28
C ASN A 12 4.19 1.49 20.25
N PRO A 13 4.89 1.86 21.35
CA PRO A 13 6.34 1.97 21.34
C PRO A 13 7.05 0.65 21.04
N ARG A 14 6.56 -0.48 21.58
CA ARG A 14 7.16 -1.81 21.36
C ARG A 14 7.11 -2.22 19.88
N VAL A 15 5.95 -2.08 19.24
CA VAL A 15 5.74 -2.43 17.81
C VAL A 15 6.67 -1.58 16.93
N THR A 16 6.71 -0.27 17.18
CA THR A 16 7.56 0.63 16.39
C THR A 16 9.02 0.36 16.58
N THR A 17 9.47 0.04 17.81
CA THR A 17 10.86 -0.31 18.10
C THR A 17 11.26 -1.58 17.35
N THR A 18 10.49 -2.66 17.48
CA THR A 18 10.79 -3.94 16.80
C THR A 18 10.93 -3.76 15.26
N ILE A 19 10.04 -2.98 14.65
CA ILE A 19 10.10 -2.73 13.19
C ILE A 19 11.35 -1.91 12.84
N MET A 20 11.70 -0.90 13.62
CA MET A 20 12.88 -0.07 13.39
C MET A 20 14.19 -0.83 13.60
N GLU A 21 14.23 -1.72 14.59
CA GLU A 21 15.37 -2.62 14.83
C GLU A 21 15.55 -3.61 13.67
N GLY A 22 14.45 -4.18 13.15
CA GLY A 22 14.50 -5.04 11.97
C GLY A 22 15.02 -4.30 10.73
N LEU A 23 14.65 -3.04 10.55
CA LEU A 23 15.20 -2.22 9.47
C LEU A 23 16.69 -1.90 9.68
N ALA A 24 17.08 -1.59 10.91
CA ALA A 24 18.48 -1.28 11.25
C ALA A 24 19.40 -2.51 11.12
N ALA A 25 18.84 -3.72 11.21
CA ALA A 25 19.58 -4.97 11.03
C ALA A 25 19.68 -5.41 9.56
N ALA A 26 19.02 -4.70 8.64
CA ALA A 26 19.10 -5.02 7.21
C ALA A 26 20.51 -4.73 6.68
N ASP A 27 20.93 -5.50 5.66
CA ASP A 27 22.20 -5.27 4.99
C ASP A 27 22.20 -3.93 4.25
N ASP A 28 23.10 -3.04 4.64
CA ASP A 28 23.20 -1.67 4.10
C ASP A 28 23.43 -1.65 2.60
N HIS A 29 24.21 -2.60 2.06
CA HIS A 29 24.50 -2.68 0.63
C HIS A 29 23.23 -3.02 -0.16
N SER A 30 22.54 -4.07 0.25
CA SER A 30 21.27 -4.50 -0.37
C SER A 30 20.20 -3.42 -0.26
N TYR A 31 20.09 -2.76 0.89
CA TYR A 31 19.16 -1.65 1.07
C TYR A 31 19.47 -0.46 0.14
N ALA A 32 20.75 -0.10 0.01
CA ALA A 32 21.18 0.96 -0.90
C ALA A 32 20.89 0.61 -2.38
N GLN A 33 21.04 -0.66 -2.79
CA GLN A 33 20.68 -1.11 -4.15
C GLN A 33 19.18 -0.98 -4.42
N LEU A 34 18.33 -1.39 -3.46
CA LEU A 34 16.87 -1.20 -3.55
C LEU A 34 16.50 0.27 -3.67
N CYS A 35 17.11 1.15 -2.88
CA CYS A 35 16.88 2.59 -2.97
C CYS A 35 17.26 3.15 -4.35
N ARG A 36 18.37 2.71 -4.94
CA ARG A 36 18.78 3.11 -6.30
C ARG A 36 17.78 2.61 -7.34
N CYS A 37 17.33 1.37 -7.24
CA CYS A 37 16.30 0.82 -8.13
C CYS A 37 15.03 1.68 -8.09
N LEU A 38 14.53 1.98 -6.90
CA LEU A 38 13.36 2.84 -6.71
C LEU A 38 13.55 4.25 -7.26
N ALA A 39 14.75 4.83 -7.12
CA ALA A 39 15.03 6.18 -7.59
C ALA A 39 15.03 6.33 -9.12
N HIS A 40 15.29 5.24 -9.86
CA HIS A 40 15.39 5.25 -11.32
C HIS A 40 14.17 4.59 -12.00
N HIS A 41 13.24 4.05 -11.24
CA HIS A 41 12.08 3.37 -11.77
C HIS A 41 10.98 4.37 -12.12
N ASP A 42 10.44 4.26 -13.33
CA ASP A 42 9.26 5.01 -13.77
C ASP A 42 8.38 4.11 -14.63
N LEU A 43 7.25 3.68 -14.07
CA LEU A 43 6.28 2.81 -14.73
C LEU A 43 4.98 3.54 -15.10
N ARG A 44 4.98 4.87 -15.08
CA ARG A 44 3.76 5.66 -15.35
C ARG A 44 3.17 5.38 -16.73
N ALA A 45 4.02 5.14 -17.73
CA ALA A 45 3.57 4.81 -19.08
C ALA A 45 2.88 3.44 -19.17
N ASP A 46 3.23 2.51 -18.26
CA ASP A 46 2.78 1.11 -18.29
C ASP A 46 1.52 0.89 -17.43
N LEU A 47 1.13 1.86 -16.59
CA LEU A 47 -0.02 1.74 -15.68
C LEU A 47 -1.32 1.42 -16.44
N ARG A 48 -1.51 2.00 -17.62
CA ARG A 48 -2.68 1.76 -18.47
C ARG A 48 -2.79 0.31 -18.97
N ASP A 49 -1.71 -0.47 -18.91
CA ASP A 49 -1.67 -1.86 -19.38
C ASP A 49 -2.01 -2.86 -18.27
N ILE A 50 -2.22 -2.39 -17.05
CA ILE A 50 -2.74 -3.22 -15.95
C ILE A 50 -4.19 -3.58 -16.24
N ARG A 51 -4.48 -4.89 -16.36
CA ARG A 51 -5.81 -5.43 -16.67
C ARG A 51 -6.46 -6.14 -15.48
N CYS A 52 -5.69 -6.49 -14.47
CA CYS A 52 -6.25 -7.11 -13.27
C CYS A 52 -6.92 -6.06 -12.36
N PRO A 53 -7.91 -6.49 -11.56
CA PRO A 53 -8.47 -5.63 -10.51
C PRO A 53 -7.38 -5.08 -9.60
N LEU A 54 -7.42 -3.79 -9.30
CA LEU A 54 -6.43 -3.10 -8.48
C LEU A 54 -7.09 -2.38 -7.31
N LEU A 55 -6.60 -2.65 -6.10
CA LEU A 55 -6.91 -1.88 -4.89
C LEU A 55 -5.65 -1.20 -4.38
N LEU A 56 -5.71 0.11 -4.23
CA LEU A 56 -4.71 0.95 -3.59
C LEU A 56 -5.18 1.27 -2.17
N ILE A 57 -4.33 1.05 -1.17
CA ILE A 57 -4.62 1.40 0.22
C ILE A 57 -3.53 2.37 0.67
N ALA A 58 -3.92 3.61 0.95
CA ALA A 58 -3.01 4.69 1.34
C ALA A 58 -3.28 5.15 2.77
N GLY A 59 -2.23 5.57 3.48
CA GLY A 59 -2.38 6.30 4.73
C GLY A 59 -2.52 7.80 4.46
N GLU A 60 -3.49 8.46 5.11
CA GLU A 60 -3.71 9.90 4.95
C GLU A 60 -2.46 10.74 5.26
N ARG A 61 -1.65 10.30 6.22
CA ARG A 61 -0.43 10.97 6.68
C ARG A 61 0.85 10.39 6.06
N ASP A 62 0.73 9.64 4.97
CA ASP A 62 1.90 9.08 4.28
C ASP A 62 2.67 10.18 3.54
N SER A 63 3.89 10.46 4.02
CA SER A 63 4.82 11.38 3.38
C SER A 63 5.92 10.68 2.56
N SER A 64 5.92 9.33 2.52
CA SER A 64 6.83 8.55 1.70
C SER A 64 6.27 8.33 0.30
N THR A 65 4.98 7.96 0.24
CA THR A 65 4.19 7.83 -0.98
C THR A 65 2.89 8.64 -0.82
N PRO A 66 2.93 9.95 -1.03
CA PRO A 66 1.79 10.83 -0.83
C PRO A 66 0.55 10.40 -1.62
N ILE A 67 -0.64 10.74 -1.10
CA ILE A 67 -1.94 10.38 -1.71
C ILE A 67 -1.98 10.75 -3.19
N ALA A 68 -1.42 11.89 -3.59
CA ALA A 68 -1.37 12.32 -4.99
C ALA A 68 -0.72 11.29 -5.93
N ASN A 69 0.26 10.52 -5.46
CA ASN A 69 0.85 9.43 -6.24
C ASN A 69 -0.13 8.26 -6.39
N GLN A 70 -0.89 7.96 -5.35
CA GLN A 70 -1.90 6.89 -5.38
C GLN A 70 -3.10 7.29 -6.26
N GLU A 71 -3.50 8.56 -6.23
CA GLU A 71 -4.53 9.12 -7.11
C GLU A 71 -4.12 9.05 -8.58
N LEU A 72 -2.85 9.35 -8.89
CA LEU A 72 -2.31 9.21 -10.24
C LEU A 72 -2.41 7.77 -10.73
N VAL A 73 -2.00 6.79 -9.89
CA VAL A 73 -2.12 5.37 -10.24
C VAL A 73 -3.59 4.99 -10.44
N ALA A 74 -4.47 5.39 -9.51
CA ALA A 74 -5.90 5.09 -9.60
C ALA A 74 -6.54 5.68 -10.88
N ALA A 75 -6.15 6.88 -11.27
CA ALA A 75 -6.62 7.52 -12.49
C ALA A 75 -6.08 6.88 -13.78
N SER A 76 -4.91 6.23 -13.69
CA SER A 76 -4.23 5.64 -14.86
C SER A 76 -4.63 4.20 -15.13
N VAL A 77 -5.13 3.47 -14.12
CA VAL A 77 -5.51 2.05 -14.23
C VAL A 77 -7.03 1.92 -14.29
N PRO A 78 -7.60 1.37 -15.38
CA PRO A 78 -9.05 1.21 -15.51
C PRO A 78 -9.64 0.35 -14.38
N GLY A 79 -10.64 0.86 -13.68
CA GLY A 79 -11.32 0.14 -12.60
C GLY A 79 -10.54 0.06 -11.28
N ALA A 80 -9.39 0.74 -11.18
CA ALA A 80 -8.65 0.81 -9.93
C ALA A 80 -9.47 1.50 -8.82
N GLN A 81 -9.27 1.06 -7.60
CA GLN A 81 -9.93 1.61 -6.41
C GLN A 81 -8.88 2.14 -5.45
N LEU A 82 -9.15 3.30 -4.88
CA LEU A 82 -8.31 3.91 -3.85
C LEU A 82 -9.09 4.00 -2.54
N SER A 83 -8.51 3.46 -1.47
CA SER A 83 -8.99 3.61 -0.10
C SER A 83 -7.94 4.33 0.73
N VAL A 84 -8.34 5.41 1.39
CA VAL A 84 -7.46 6.19 2.26
C VAL A 84 -7.83 5.89 3.72
N ILE A 85 -6.84 5.50 4.52
CA ILE A 85 -7.00 5.24 5.95
C ILE A 85 -6.65 6.53 6.73
N PRO A 86 -7.64 7.13 7.42
CA PRO A 86 -7.40 8.35 8.21
C PRO A 86 -6.30 8.15 9.26
N GLU A 87 -5.56 9.21 9.53
CA GLU A 87 -4.48 9.26 10.54
C GLU A 87 -3.38 8.20 10.41
N ALA A 88 -3.41 7.31 9.42
CA ALA A 88 -2.34 6.36 9.15
C ALA A 88 -1.23 6.99 8.29
N ALA A 89 0.01 6.56 8.55
CA ALA A 89 1.17 6.89 7.73
C ALA A 89 1.51 5.72 6.77
N HIS A 90 2.77 5.57 6.37
CA HIS A 90 3.21 4.60 5.36
C HIS A 90 2.91 3.13 5.69
N GLN A 91 3.00 2.74 6.95
CA GLN A 91 2.79 1.34 7.38
C GLN A 91 1.32 1.10 7.80
N VAL A 92 0.40 1.21 6.84
CA VAL A 92 -1.05 1.07 7.08
C VAL A 92 -1.44 -0.30 7.65
N THR A 93 -0.76 -1.37 7.21
CA THR A 93 -1.01 -2.73 7.70
C THR A 93 -0.71 -2.91 9.19
N VAL A 94 0.24 -2.14 9.69
CA VAL A 94 0.62 -2.14 11.11
C VAL A 94 -0.19 -1.12 11.91
N ALA A 95 -0.42 0.05 11.32
CA ALA A 95 -1.12 1.14 11.99
C ALA A 95 -2.64 0.92 12.10
N ALA A 96 -3.24 0.22 11.16
CA ALA A 96 -4.68 -0.04 11.09
C ALA A 96 -4.95 -1.46 10.53
N PRO A 97 -4.54 -2.53 11.25
CA PRO A 97 -4.59 -3.90 10.73
C PRO A 97 -6.02 -4.35 10.40
N ASP A 98 -6.98 -4.09 11.28
CA ASP A 98 -8.38 -4.51 11.07
C ASP A 98 -9.02 -3.78 9.89
N THR A 99 -8.79 -2.47 9.77
CA THR A 99 -9.30 -1.68 8.64
C THR A 99 -8.69 -2.18 7.33
N THR A 100 -7.38 -2.41 7.31
CA THR A 100 -6.68 -2.94 6.14
C THR A 100 -7.20 -4.32 5.76
N ALA A 101 -7.36 -5.22 6.72
CA ALA A 101 -7.89 -6.57 6.49
C ALA A 101 -9.33 -6.54 5.95
N ASN A 102 -10.18 -5.64 6.46
CA ASN A 102 -11.55 -5.50 5.99
C ASN A 102 -11.61 -4.98 4.55
N LEU A 103 -10.79 -3.99 4.19
CA LEU A 103 -10.67 -3.49 2.81
C LEU A 103 -10.22 -4.59 1.84
N LEU A 104 -9.21 -5.37 2.24
CA LEU A 104 -8.72 -6.50 1.44
C LEU A 104 -9.80 -7.57 1.25
N ARG A 105 -10.50 -7.99 2.32
CA ARG A 105 -11.59 -8.98 2.21
C ARG A 105 -12.70 -8.49 1.28
N ALA A 106 -13.18 -7.26 1.48
CA ALA A 106 -14.24 -6.69 0.65
C ALA A 106 -13.83 -6.61 -0.83
N PHE A 107 -12.59 -6.29 -1.11
CA PHE A 107 -12.04 -6.28 -2.46
C PHE A 107 -12.00 -7.69 -3.06
N MET A 108 -11.44 -8.66 -2.34
CA MET A 108 -11.34 -10.06 -2.78
C MET A 108 -12.71 -10.67 -3.06
N ASP A 109 -13.67 -10.46 -2.16
CA ASP A 109 -15.05 -10.96 -2.31
C ASP A 109 -15.73 -10.40 -3.57
N ARG A 110 -15.50 -9.12 -3.88
CA ARG A 110 -16.03 -8.50 -5.09
C ARG A 110 -15.40 -9.07 -6.34
N VAL A 111 -14.06 -9.18 -6.38
CA VAL A 111 -13.34 -9.76 -7.52
C VAL A 111 -13.79 -11.18 -7.77
N THR A 112 -13.91 -12.02 -6.73
CA THR A 112 -14.35 -13.40 -6.85
C THR A 112 -15.78 -13.49 -7.41
N ARG A 113 -16.69 -12.62 -6.97
CA ARG A 113 -18.07 -12.59 -7.51
C ARG A 113 -18.09 -12.19 -8.99
N GLN A 114 -17.31 -11.18 -9.38
CA GLN A 114 -17.23 -10.76 -10.79
C GLN A 114 -16.73 -11.89 -11.69
N THR A 115 -15.64 -12.55 -11.30
CA THR A 115 -15.09 -13.68 -12.07
C THR A 115 -16.08 -14.85 -12.20
N ARG A 116 -16.89 -15.11 -11.17
CA ARG A 116 -17.94 -16.17 -11.24
C ARG A 116 -19.07 -15.84 -12.20
N THR A 117 -19.42 -14.57 -12.34
CA THR A 117 -20.51 -14.13 -13.23
C THR A 117 -20.04 -14.10 -14.70
N GLU A 118 -18.74 -14.02 -14.94
CA GLU A 118 -18.16 -14.00 -16.29
C GLU A 118 -17.82 -15.39 -16.85
N LEU A 119 -17.83 -16.44 -16.01
CA LEU A 119 -17.66 -17.82 -16.47
C LEU A 119 -19.01 -18.34 -16.98
N PRO A 120 -19.11 -18.86 -18.24
CA PRO A 120 -20.31 -19.53 -18.70
C PRO A 120 -20.60 -20.77 -17.85
N ASP A 121 -21.87 -21.00 -17.56
CA ASP A 121 -22.34 -22.26 -16.98
C ASP A 121 -22.03 -23.39 -17.96
N ASP A 122 -21.20 -24.35 -17.56
CA ASP A 122 -20.95 -25.61 -18.30
C ASP A 122 -22.18 -26.53 -18.32
#